data_48d0851c3782c4e94fb08a69d42b3f57
#
_entry.id   48d0851c3782c4e94fb08a69d42b3f57
#
_cell.length_a   1.000
_cell.length_b   1.000
_cell.length_c   1.000
_cell.angle_alpha   90.00
_cell.angle_beta   90.00
_cell.angle_gamma   90.00
#
_symmetry.space_group_name_H-M   'P 1'
#
loop_
_entity.id
_entity.type
_entity.pdbx_description
1 polymer ?
#
loop_
_entity_poly.entity_id
_entity_poly.type
_entity_poly.pdbx_seq_one_letter_code
_entity_poly.pdbx_strand_id
1 'polypeptide(L)'
;MRLPQQHMRKWKSQMRLMIPLEKMVDESIAFLREHEPPDGYFVGFSGGKDSIVTLKLCEISEVKHQAFYSATGIDPPELVKFIKREYPYVTWLRPKHSFWWYISKNAPPLRVARWCCDKLKKDPSKKNPLKHRVMGIRAEESPRRASRPRMEYVKHLKQTICKPIFRWLEWHVWEFIDEHNLSYPSLYDEGFDRLGCVICPFLTGRKLREHQERWPTFYRTFEHAVRRWFSPEVYNRSPMLQRFNIRTVEQYLEFWYGRQKEAFPEITDCCRVIQPFEGGYDKSQLNMFRNI
;
A
#
# COMPACT_ATOMS: atom_id res chain seq x y z
N MET A 1 18.76 -18.80 6.13
CA MET A 1 18.44 -18.11 4.86
C MET A 1 19.26 -16.84 4.81
N ARG A 2 20.07 -16.56 3.79
CA ARG A 2 20.96 -15.37 3.80
C ARG A 2 20.20 -14.19 3.20
N LEU A 3 20.27 -13.03 3.84
CA LEU A 3 19.75 -11.75 3.29
C LEU A 3 20.20 -11.54 1.84
N PRO A 4 19.38 -10.93 0.98
CA PRO A 4 19.78 -10.59 -0.36
C PRO A 4 21.07 -9.76 -0.33
N GLN A 5 22.18 -10.30 -0.83
CA GLN A 5 23.54 -9.71 -0.71
C GLN A 5 23.61 -8.26 -1.24
N GLN A 6 22.74 -7.91 -2.19
CA GLN A 6 22.63 -6.56 -2.74
C GLN A 6 22.16 -5.52 -1.71
N HIS A 7 21.38 -5.91 -0.70
CA HIS A 7 20.95 -5.01 0.37
C HIS A 7 22.03 -4.80 1.42
N MET A 8 22.83 -5.82 1.74
CA MET A 8 23.90 -5.75 2.74
C MET A 8 25.04 -4.78 2.37
N ARG A 9 25.45 -4.72 1.09
CA ARG A 9 26.58 -3.88 0.66
C ARG A 9 26.31 -2.37 0.75
N LYS A 10 25.06 -1.96 0.55
CA LYS A 10 24.64 -0.55 0.56
C LYS A 10 24.72 0.09 1.95
N TRP A 11 24.60 -0.71 3.01
CA TRP A 11 24.40 -0.25 4.38
C TRP A 11 25.64 -0.25 5.27
N LYS A 12 26.64 -1.09 4.97
CA LYS A 12 27.84 -1.28 5.82
C LYS A 12 28.67 -0.01 6.06
N SER A 13 28.64 0.96 5.14
CA SER A 13 29.39 2.21 5.31
C SER A 13 28.67 3.26 6.17
N GLN A 14 27.37 3.16 6.35
CA GLN A 14 26.55 4.12 7.11
C GLN A 14 26.30 3.71 8.56
N MET A 15 26.59 2.46 8.93
CA MET A 15 26.24 1.87 10.24
C MET A 15 26.95 2.48 11.45
N ARG A 16 28.07 3.19 11.29
CA ARG A 16 28.88 3.69 12.42
C ARG A 16 28.24 4.82 13.25
N LEU A 17 27.17 5.47 12.76
CA LEU A 17 26.49 6.60 13.42
C LEU A 17 25.01 6.33 13.70
N MET A 18 24.54 5.09 13.55
CA MET A 18 23.10 4.77 13.61
C MET A 18 22.69 4.17 14.96
N ILE A 19 21.44 4.41 15.34
CA ILE A 19 20.85 3.82 16.55
C ILE A 19 20.82 2.30 16.38
N PRO A 20 21.33 1.50 17.35
CA PRO A 20 21.32 0.04 17.27
C PRO A 20 19.90 -0.54 17.13
N LEU A 21 19.77 -1.69 16.46
CA LEU A 21 18.49 -2.37 16.28
C LEU A 21 17.82 -2.69 17.63
N GLU A 22 18.56 -3.21 18.59
CA GLU A 22 18.08 -3.53 19.93
C GLU A 22 17.30 -2.36 20.56
N LYS A 23 17.88 -1.15 20.54
CA LYS A 23 17.22 0.05 21.04
C LYS A 23 15.94 0.37 20.27
N MET A 24 15.93 0.17 18.95
CA MET A 24 14.75 0.40 18.12
C MET A 24 13.63 -0.62 18.42
N VAL A 25 14.00 -1.86 18.72
CA VAL A 25 13.08 -2.92 19.17
C VAL A 25 12.47 -2.55 20.51
N ASP A 26 13.30 -2.19 21.51
CA ASP A 26 12.84 -1.81 22.85
C ASP A 26 11.88 -0.62 22.81
N GLU A 27 12.22 0.42 22.04
CA GLU A 27 11.34 1.58 21.83
C GLU A 27 10.00 1.21 21.16
N SER A 28 9.99 0.20 20.30
CA SER A 28 8.79 -0.26 19.61
C SER A 28 7.92 -1.10 20.53
N ILE A 29 8.51 -1.97 21.34
CA ILE A 29 7.83 -2.78 22.37
C ILE A 29 7.21 -1.86 23.44
N ALA A 30 8.00 -0.94 23.98
CA ALA A 30 7.52 0.03 24.97
C ALA A 30 6.34 0.84 24.42
N PHE A 31 6.44 1.33 23.17
CA PHE A 31 5.37 2.06 22.52
C PHE A 31 4.09 1.22 22.35
N LEU A 32 4.20 -0.04 21.99
CA LEU A 32 3.04 -0.93 21.80
C LEU A 32 2.35 -1.22 23.16
N ARG A 33 3.13 -1.48 24.21
CA ARG A 33 2.62 -1.74 25.56
C ARG A 33 1.96 -0.49 26.17
N GLU A 34 2.59 0.66 26.06
CA GLU A 34 2.09 1.94 26.60
C GLU A 34 0.73 2.33 26.01
N HIS A 35 0.51 2.02 24.72
CA HIS A 35 -0.67 2.47 23.98
C HIS A 35 -1.67 1.33 23.70
N GLU A 36 -1.52 0.20 24.37
CA GLU A 36 -2.41 -0.95 24.16
C GLU A 36 -3.85 -0.60 24.58
N PRO A 37 -4.82 -0.70 23.64
CA PRO A 37 -6.21 -0.48 23.98
C PRO A 37 -6.82 -1.73 24.64
N PRO A 38 -7.87 -1.58 25.46
CA PRO A 38 -8.52 -2.71 26.12
C PRO A 38 -8.98 -3.82 25.19
N ASP A 39 -9.46 -3.44 23.98
CA ASP A 39 -9.94 -4.37 22.95
C ASP A 39 -8.82 -4.99 22.12
N GLY A 40 -7.57 -4.51 22.27
CA GLY A 40 -6.41 -4.93 21.49
C GLY A 40 -6.29 -4.22 20.14
N TYR A 41 -5.23 -4.56 19.42
CA TYR A 41 -4.86 -3.94 18.15
C TYR A 41 -5.41 -4.68 16.93
N PHE A 42 -5.80 -3.92 15.94
CA PHE A 42 -5.89 -4.39 14.55
C PHE A 42 -4.52 -4.22 13.89
N VAL A 43 -3.84 -5.30 13.57
CA VAL A 43 -2.57 -5.25 12.83
C VAL A 43 -2.85 -5.34 11.34
N GLY A 44 -2.52 -4.25 10.62
CA GLY A 44 -2.61 -4.23 9.15
C GLY A 44 -1.47 -5.01 8.52
N PHE A 45 -1.76 -6.23 8.10
CA PHE A 45 -0.79 -7.15 7.51
C PHE A 45 -0.89 -7.14 5.99
N SER A 46 0.23 -6.95 5.30
CA SER A 46 0.29 -6.94 3.83
C SER A 46 1.16 -8.07 3.25
N GLY A 47 1.81 -8.86 4.11
CA GLY A 47 2.79 -9.87 3.72
C GLY A 47 4.15 -9.29 3.27
N GLY A 48 4.31 -7.96 3.23
CA GLY A 48 5.58 -7.31 2.96
C GLY A 48 6.45 -7.18 4.22
N LYS A 49 7.78 -7.02 4.05
CA LYS A 49 8.78 -7.00 5.10
C LYS A 49 8.40 -6.13 6.32
N ASP A 50 7.93 -4.90 6.06
CA ASP A 50 7.56 -3.97 7.14
C ASP A 50 6.36 -4.46 7.97
N SER A 51 5.38 -5.13 7.34
CA SER A 51 4.24 -5.69 8.04
C SER A 51 4.56 -6.99 8.78
N ILE A 52 5.51 -7.77 8.28
CA ILE A 52 6.03 -8.98 8.94
C ILE A 52 6.72 -8.58 10.25
N VAL A 53 7.64 -7.63 10.20
CA VAL A 53 8.32 -7.08 11.39
C VAL A 53 7.32 -6.49 12.39
N THR A 54 6.36 -5.72 11.89
CA THR A 54 5.33 -5.08 12.74
C THR A 54 4.47 -6.11 13.47
N LEU A 55 4.07 -7.19 12.79
CA LEU A 55 3.32 -8.28 13.41
C LEU A 55 4.16 -9.00 14.47
N LYS A 56 5.42 -9.31 14.14
CA LYS A 56 6.34 -9.94 15.09
C LYS A 56 6.60 -9.09 16.33
N LEU A 57 6.69 -7.77 16.18
CA LEU A 57 6.80 -6.85 17.32
C LEU A 57 5.55 -6.88 18.22
N CYS A 58 4.34 -6.99 17.66
CA CYS A 58 3.14 -7.17 18.46
C CYS A 58 3.16 -8.49 19.24
N GLU A 59 3.64 -9.59 18.63
CA GLU A 59 3.81 -10.89 19.29
C GLU A 59 4.81 -10.81 20.46
N ILE A 60 6.00 -10.24 20.23
CA ILE A 60 7.07 -10.09 21.25
C ILE A 60 6.63 -9.14 22.37
N SER A 61 5.85 -8.11 22.03
CA SER A 61 5.29 -7.18 23.02
C SER A 61 4.21 -7.81 23.90
N GLU A 62 3.70 -9.00 23.54
CA GLU A 62 2.61 -9.72 24.24
C GLU A 62 1.31 -8.91 24.35
N VAL A 63 1.13 -7.89 23.48
CA VAL A 63 -0.08 -7.08 23.44
C VAL A 63 -1.23 -7.83 22.74
N LYS A 64 -2.46 -7.58 23.13
CA LYS A 64 -3.65 -8.13 22.47
C LYS A 64 -3.72 -7.63 21.04
N HIS A 65 -3.73 -8.53 20.07
CA HIS A 65 -3.78 -8.13 18.67
C HIS A 65 -4.42 -9.19 17.78
N GLN A 66 -4.91 -8.76 16.63
CA GLN A 66 -5.36 -9.61 15.55
C GLN A 66 -4.86 -9.06 14.22
N ALA A 67 -4.26 -9.92 13.39
CA ALA A 67 -3.72 -9.56 12.09
C ALA A 67 -4.76 -9.72 10.97
N PHE A 68 -4.80 -8.74 10.06
CA PHE A 68 -5.76 -8.68 8.96
C PHE A 68 -5.08 -8.36 7.64
N TYR A 69 -5.36 -9.16 6.63
CA TYR A 69 -4.92 -8.95 5.25
C TYR A 69 -6.10 -8.53 4.37
N SER A 70 -5.99 -7.37 3.72
CA SER A 70 -6.98 -6.93 2.74
C SER A 70 -6.68 -7.53 1.37
N ALA A 71 -7.37 -8.61 1.01
CA ALA A 71 -7.18 -9.32 -0.25
C ALA A 71 -7.78 -8.52 -1.42
N THR A 72 -6.93 -7.82 -2.18
CA THR A 72 -7.38 -6.93 -3.26
C THR A 72 -7.81 -7.65 -4.53
N GLY A 73 -7.35 -8.89 -4.73
CA GLY A 73 -7.54 -9.66 -5.96
C GLY A 73 -6.61 -9.23 -7.12
N ILE A 74 -5.73 -8.27 -6.85
CA ILE A 74 -4.68 -7.80 -7.78
C ILE A 74 -3.30 -7.75 -7.10
N ASP A 75 -3.14 -8.50 -6.01
CA ASP A 75 -1.84 -8.70 -5.36
C ASP A 75 -1.04 -9.77 -6.12
N PRO A 76 0.31 -9.77 -6.05
CA PRO A 76 1.13 -10.82 -6.64
C PRO A 76 0.71 -12.21 -6.16
N PRO A 77 0.53 -13.20 -7.07
CA PRO A 77 0.15 -14.55 -6.68
C PRO A 77 1.12 -15.21 -5.69
N GLU A 78 2.41 -14.91 -5.84
CA GLU A 78 3.48 -15.39 -4.96
C GLU A 78 3.29 -14.86 -3.53
N LEU A 79 2.96 -13.59 -3.39
CA LEU A 79 2.66 -12.97 -2.10
C LEU A 79 1.43 -13.59 -1.45
N VAL A 80 0.38 -13.83 -2.22
CA VAL A 80 -0.86 -14.48 -1.74
C VAL A 80 -0.58 -15.91 -1.27
N LYS A 81 0.23 -16.68 -2.00
CA LYS A 81 0.65 -18.04 -1.62
C LYS A 81 1.50 -18.01 -0.35
N PHE A 82 2.45 -17.07 -0.26
CA PHE A 82 3.29 -16.86 0.91
C PHE A 82 2.44 -16.59 2.17
N ILE A 83 1.51 -15.63 2.12
CA ILE A 83 0.64 -15.30 3.27
C ILE A 83 -0.17 -16.53 3.71
N LYS A 84 -0.73 -17.30 2.78
CA LYS A 84 -1.50 -18.49 3.11
C LYS A 84 -0.66 -19.58 3.79
N ARG A 85 0.58 -19.74 3.37
CA ARG A 85 1.48 -20.78 3.88
C ARG A 85 2.07 -20.40 5.22
N GLU A 86 2.66 -19.19 5.33
CA GLU A 86 3.44 -18.78 6.50
C GLU A 86 2.59 -18.12 7.60
N TYR A 87 1.45 -17.51 7.23
CA TYR A 87 0.58 -16.76 8.14
C TYR A 87 -0.89 -17.22 8.05
N PRO A 88 -1.19 -18.53 8.24
CA PRO A 88 -2.54 -19.08 8.07
C PRO A 88 -3.56 -18.50 9.07
N TYR A 89 -3.09 -17.95 10.19
CA TYR A 89 -3.90 -17.35 11.24
C TYR A 89 -4.32 -15.89 10.93
N VAL A 90 -3.77 -15.27 9.90
CA VAL A 90 -4.16 -13.92 9.48
C VAL A 90 -5.57 -13.93 8.90
N THR A 91 -6.42 -13.04 9.39
CA THR A 91 -7.82 -12.92 8.93
C THR A 91 -7.88 -12.20 7.58
N TRP A 92 -8.53 -12.84 6.61
CA TRP A 92 -8.67 -12.30 5.26
C TRP A 92 -9.90 -11.40 5.14
N LEU A 93 -9.67 -10.11 4.88
CA LEU A 93 -10.72 -9.15 4.56
C LEU A 93 -10.91 -9.09 3.05
N ARG A 94 -12.15 -9.33 2.60
CA ARG A 94 -12.50 -9.32 1.18
C ARG A 94 -13.33 -8.08 0.84
N PRO A 95 -13.07 -7.42 -0.30
CA PRO A 95 -13.91 -6.35 -0.79
C PRO A 95 -15.28 -6.89 -1.22
N LYS A 96 -16.30 -6.02 -1.23
CA LYS A 96 -17.65 -6.37 -1.67
C LYS A 96 -17.68 -6.89 -3.12
N HIS A 97 -16.88 -6.31 -3.97
CA HIS A 97 -16.74 -6.70 -5.38
C HIS A 97 -15.26 -6.76 -5.78
N SER A 98 -14.95 -7.50 -6.85
CA SER A 98 -13.60 -7.60 -7.38
C SER A 98 -13.13 -6.28 -8.02
N PHE A 99 -11.82 -6.11 -8.16
CA PHE A 99 -11.22 -5.01 -8.92
C PHE A 99 -11.80 -4.89 -10.34
N TRP A 100 -11.98 -6.04 -11.02
CA TRP A 100 -12.50 -6.11 -12.38
C TRP A 100 -13.97 -5.68 -12.48
N TRP A 101 -14.78 -6.03 -11.48
CA TRP A 101 -16.15 -5.54 -11.39
C TRP A 101 -16.20 -4.03 -11.22
N TYR A 102 -15.33 -3.46 -10.38
CA TYR A 102 -15.27 -2.01 -10.20
C TYR A 102 -14.86 -1.29 -11.50
N ILE A 103 -13.90 -1.80 -12.28
CA ILE A 103 -13.55 -1.21 -13.59
C ILE A 103 -14.73 -1.23 -14.54
N SER A 104 -15.55 -2.29 -14.57
CA SER A 104 -16.71 -2.36 -15.46
C SER A 104 -17.82 -1.35 -15.11
N LYS A 105 -17.78 -0.76 -13.91
CA LYS A 105 -18.78 0.21 -13.42
C LYS A 105 -18.21 1.63 -13.26
N ASN A 106 -16.90 1.74 -13.12
CA ASN A 106 -16.23 3.02 -12.90
C ASN A 106 -15.04 3.13 -13.84
N ALA A 107 -14.52 4.35 -14.02
CA ALA A 107 -13.25 4.55 -14.70
C ALA A 107 -12.13 3.74 -14.05
N PRO A 108 -11.16 3.21 -14.82
CA PRO A 108 -9.97 2.61 -14.24
C PRO A 108 -9.29 3.56 -13.25
N PRO A 109 -8.65 3.04 -12.17
CA PRO A 109 -8.11 3.90 -11.11
C PRO A 109 -6.97 4.78 -11.62
N LEU A 110 -6.97 6.03 -11.20
CA LEU A 110 -5.92 7.01 -11.50
C LEU A 110 -5.19 7.41 -10.23
N ARG A 111 -4.02 8.07 -10.38
CA ARG A 111 -3.28 8.63 -9.24
C ARG A 111 -4.13 9.58 -8.39
N VAL A 112 -4.96 10.40 -9.02
CA VAL A 112 -5.88 11.34 -8.37
C VAL A 112 -7.15 10.68 -7.85
N ALA A 113 -7.62 9.60 -8.49
CA ALA A 113 -8.88 8.92 -8.20
C ALA A 113 -8.63 7.44 -7.85
N ARG A 114 -8.12 7.19 -6.65
CA ARG A 114 -7.70 5.86 -6.16
C ARG A 114 -8.82 5.10 -5.47
N TRP A 115 -9.97 5.01 -6.10
CA TRP A 115 -11.07 4.21 -5.56
C TRP A 115 -10.64 2.77 -5.22
N CYS A 116 -9.64 2.22 -5.93
CA CYS A 116 -9.11 0.88 -5.66
C CYS A 116 -8.57 0.74 -4.23
N CYS A 117 -7.83 1.73 -3.72
CA CYS A 117 -7.37 1.72 -2.34
C CYS A 117 -8.52 1.80 -1.33
N ASP A 118 -9.55 2.61 -1.63
CA ASP A 118 -10.70 2.77 -0.75
C ASP A 118 -11.57 1.52 -0.75
N LYS A 119 -11.95 1.02 -1.93
CA LYS A 119 -12.86 -0.12 -2.08
C LYS A 119 -12.23 -1.47 -1.73
N LEU A 120 -10.95 -1.67 -2.06
CA LEU A 120 -10.31 -2.97 -1.90
C LEU A 120 -9.55 -3.11 -0.58
N LYS A 121 -9.00 -2.00 -0.03
CA LYS A 121 -8.17 -2.06 1.19
C LYS A 121 -8.84 -1.46 2.42
N LYS A 122 -9.46 -0.27 2.29
CA LYS A 122 -10.01 0.44 3.46
C LYS A 122 -11.43 0.02 3.80
N ASP A 123 -12.34 -0.05 2.81
CA ASP A 123 -13.75 -0.40 3.06
C ASP A 123 -13.93 -1.74 3.77
N PRO A 124 -13.19 -2.82 3.42
CA PRO A 124 -13.33 -4.10 4.11
C PRO A 124 -13.03 -4.03 5.62
N SER A 125 -12.15 -3.13 6.04
CA SER A 125 -11.76 -2.98 7.43
C SER A 125 -12.56 -1.94 8.22
N LYS A 126 -13.38 -1.09 7.57
CA LYS A 126 -14.10 0.03 8.23
C LYS A 126 -15.00 -0.41 9.37
N LYS A 127 -15.69 -1.55 9.20
CA LYS A 127 -16.64 -2.09 10.20
C LYS A 127 -15.97 -2.89 11.30
N ASN A 128 -14.66 -3.13 11.24
CA ASN A 128 -13.95 -3.87 12.28
C ASN A 128 -14.01 -3.10 13.61
N PRO A 129 -14.32 -3.75 14.73
CA PRO A 129 -14.46 -3.11 16.04
C PRO A 129 -13.13 -2.56 16.58
N LEU A 130 -12.00 -3.24 16.29
CA LEU A 130 -10.68 -2.79 16.73
C LEU A 130 -10.31 -1.47 16.07
N LYS A 131 -10.33 -0.37 16.82
CA LYS A 131 -10.12 0.99 16.26
C LYS A 131 -8.67 1.44 16.30
N HIS A 132 -7.82 0.81 17.10
CA HIS A 132 -6.37 1.07 17.11
C HIS A 132 -5.69 0.18 16.05
N ARG A 133 -5.14 0.84 15.03
CA ARG A 133 -4.58 0.22 13.83
C ARG A 133 -3.06 0.26 13.89
N VAL A 134 -2.42 -0.87 14.10
CA VAL A 134 -0.95 -0.98 14.01
C VAL A 134 -0.58 -1.19 12.54
N MET A 135 0.30 -0.33 12.03
CA MET A 135 0.70 -0.30 10.63
C MET A 135 2.22 -0.23 10.48
N GLY A 136 2.78 -1.05 9.60
CA GLY A 136 4.19 -1.03 9.24
C GLY A 136 4.53 0.16 8.33
N ILE A 137 4.57 1.35 8.89
CA ILE A 137 4.86 2.61 8.19
C ILE A 137 6.14 3.21 8.75
N ARG A 138 7.10 3.54 7.87
CA ARG A 138 8.36 4.17 8.23
C ARG A 138 8.45 5.61 7.69
N ALA A 139 9.06 6.49 8.48
CA ALA A 139 9.30 7.89 8.08
C ALA A 139 10.20 7.97 6.83
N GLU A 140 11.19 7.07 6.74
CA GLU A 140 12.15 6.98 5.64
C GLU A 140 11.51 6.82 4.25
N GLU A 141 10.32 6.24 4.16
CA GLU A 141 9.69 5.91 2.88
C GLU A 141 9.25 7.14 2.06
N SER A 142 9.02 8.29 2.69
CA SER A 142 8.80 9.56 2.00
C SER A 142 8.79 10.77 2.95
N PRO A 143 9.14 12.00 2.48
CA PRO A 143 9.06 13.22 3.27
C PRO A 143 7.68 13.45 3.89
N ARG A 144 6.64 13.09 3.16
CA ARG A 144 5.26 13.21 3.63
C ARG A 144 4.93 12.24 4.77
N ARG A 145 5.54 11.03 4.79
CA ARG A 145 5.39 10.13 5.93
C ARG A 145 6.16 10.65 7.13
N ALA A 146 7.36 11.16 6.91
CA ALA A 146 8.20 11.75 7.95
C ALA A 146 7.53 12.94 8.67
N SER A 147 6.71 13.73 7.97
CA SER A 147 5.99 14.88 8.56
C SER A 147 4.78 14.48 9.43
N ARG A 148 4.43 13.20 9.53
CA ARG A 148 3.29 12.73 10.33
C ARG A 148 3.74 12.22 11.70
N PRO A 149 2.88 12.31 12.73
CA PRO A 149 3.21 11.76 14.04
C PRO A 149 3.26 10.23 14.03
N ARG A 150 3.99 9.65 14.99
CA ARG A 150 4.10 8.20 15.20
C ARG A 150 2.74 7.58 15.53
N MET A 151 1.90 8.30 16.28
CA MET A 151 0.50 7.95 16.54
C MET A 151 -0.43 9.06 16.07
N GLU A 152 -1.55 8.71 15.43
CA GLU A 152 -2.42 9.68 14.77
C GLU A 152 -3.89 9.25 14.83
N TYR A 153 -4.75 10.13 15.35
CA TYR A 153 -6.20 9.91 15.30
C TYR A 153 -6.80 10.45 14.01
N VAL A 154 -7.44 9.57 13.24
CA VAL A 154 -8.05 9.88 11.94
C VAL A 154 -9.56 10.06 12.15
N LYS A 155 -10.02 11.31 12.33
CA LYS A 155 -11.40 11.68 12.70
C LYS A 155 -12.47 11.02 11.82
N HIS A 156 -12.34 11.12 10.48
CA HIS A 156 -13.34 10.59 9.55
C HIS A 156 -13.46 9.06 9.53
N LEU A 157 -12.45 8.33 10.02
CA LEU A 157 -12.46 6.88 10.18
C LEU A 157 -12.76 6.46 11.62
N LYS A 158 -12.69 7.39 12.57
CA LYS A 158 -12.73 7.12 14.01
C LYS A 158 -11.72 6.03 14.40
N GLN A 159 -10.49 6.15 13.93
CA GLN A 159 -9.42 5.17 14.11
C GLN A 159 -8.13 5.86 14.54
N THR A 160 -7.40 5.21 15.44
CA THR A 160 -6.04 5.61 15.82
C THR A 160 -5.04 4.77 15.04
N ILE A 161 -4.12 5.40 14.32
CA ILE A 161 -3.05 4.73 13.59
C ILE A 161 -1.78 4.75 14.43
N CYS A 162 -1.28 3.58 14.81
CA CYS A 162 -0.06 3.37 15.57
C CYS A 162 1.03 2.83 14.63
N LYS A 163 2.22 3.41 14.67
CA LYS A 163 3.33 3.12 13.77
C LYS A 163 4.56 2.73 14.59
N PRO A 164 4.66 1.48 15.09
CA PRO A 164 5.75 1.09 15.99
C PRO A 164 7.13 1.24 15.35
N ILE A 165 7.28 0.89 14.06
CA ILE A 165 8.53 0.99 13.31
C ILE A 165 8.72 2.34 12.60
N PHE A 166 8.04 3.41 13.04
CA PHE A 166 8.04 4.71 12.37
C PHE A 166 9.45 5.29 12.15
N ARG A 167 10.33 5.15 13.14
CA ARG A 167 11.72 5.65 13.11
C ARG A 167 12.73 4.65 12.52
N TRP A 168 12.28 3.43 12.18
CA TRP A 168 13.17 2.41 11.64
C TRP A 168 13.60 2.77 10.22
N LEU A 169 14.85 2.45 9.92
CA LEU A 169 15.40 2.46 8.57
C LEU A 169 15.22 1.08 7.93
N GLU A 170 15.38 1.00 6.61
CA GLU A 170 15.18 -0.26 5.88
C GLU A 170 16.12 -1.36 6.34
N TRP A 171 17.35 -1.01 6.70
CA TRP A 171 18.31 -1.98 7.21
C TRP A 171 17.91 -2.58 8.57
N HIS A 172 17.30 -1.80 9.49
CA HIS A 172 16.74 -2.35 10.75
C HIS A 172 15.67 -3.42 10.47
N VAL A 173 14.84 -3.20 9.45
CA VAL A 173 13.79 -4.15 9.07
C VAL A 173 14.41 -5.47 8.63
N TRP A 174 15.46 -5.41 7.79
CA TRP A 174 16.12 -6.61 7.30
C TRP A 174 16.96 -7.31 8.36
N GLU A 175 17.66 -6.56 9.19
CA GLU A 175 18.43 -7.12 10.33
C GLU A 175 17.49 -7.82 11.31
N PHE A 176 16.35 -7.24 11.64
CA PHE A 176 15.34 -7.87 12.49
C PHE A 176 14.76 -9.15 11.87
N ILE A 177 14.53 -9.17 10.56
CA ILE A 177 14.06 -10.37 9.84
C ILE A 177 15.10 -11.49 9.95
N ASP A 178 16.38 -11.17 9.80
CA ASP A 178 17.48 -12.12 9.89
C ASP A 178 17.67 -12.66 11.32
N GLU A 179 17.75 -11.78 12.32
CA GLU A 179 17.91 -12.17 13.73
C GLU A 179 16.78 -13.06 14.26
N HIS A 180 15.56 -12.82 13.79
CA HIS A 180 14.38 -13.59 14.22
C HIS A 180 14.04 -14.73 13.27
N ASN A 181 14.87 -15.01 12.26
CA ASN A 181 14.66 -16.03 11.22
C ASN A 181 13.25 -15.97 10.60
N LEU A 182 12.76 -14.75 10.30
CA LEU A 182 11.42 -14.57 9.76
C LEU A 182 11.37 -14.89 8.27
N SER A 183 10.39 -15.68 7.86
CA SER A 183 10.11 -15.91 6.44
C SER A 183 9.62 -14.62 5.77
N TYR A 184 10.06 -14.38 4.53
CA TYR A 184 9.62 -13.27 3.69
C TYR A 184 9.35 -13.73 2.25
N PRO A 185 8.55 -12.97 1.44
CA PRO A 185 8.27 -13.33 0.05
C PRO A 185 9.53 -13.36 -0.82
N SER A 186 9.69 -14.42 -1.64
CA SER A 186 10.82 -14.58 -2.56
C SER A 186 10.98 -13.46 -3.59
N LEU A 187 9.93 -12.69 -3.83
CA LEU A 187 9.97 -11.51 -4.69
C LEU A 187 11.04 -10.48 -4.27
N TYR A 188 11.40 -10.44 -2.98
CA TYR A 188 12.51 -9.59 -2.53
C TYR A 188 13.86 -10.09 -3.04
N ASP A 189 14.03 -11.42 -3.17
CA ASP A 189 15.24 -12.04 -3.73
C ASP A 189 15.30 -11.83 -5.27
N GLU A 190 14.16 -11.67 -5.92
CA GLU A 190 14.03 -11.31 -7.34
C GLU A 190 14.34 -9.81 -7.60
N GLY A 191 14.60 -9.01 -6.55
CA GLY A 191 14.99 -7.60 -6.66
C GLY A 191 13.85 -6.58 -6.49
N PHE A 192 12.65 -7.01 -6.10
CA PHE A 192 11.58 -6.08 -5.76
C PHE A 192 11.87 -5.39 -4.42
N ASP A 193 11.99 -4.07 -4.41
CA ASP A 193 12.21 -3.29 -3.18
C ASP A 193 10.94 -3.23 -2.30
N ARG A 194 9.77 -3.28 -2.95
CA ARG A 194 8.48 -3.11 -2.31
C ARG A 194 7.40 -3.96 -2.98
N LEU A 195 6.62 -4.63 -2.16
CA LEU A 195 5.47 -5.41 -2.63
C LEU A 195 4.16 -4.62 -2.51
N GLY A 196 3.32 -4.74 -3.51
CA GLY A 196 2.01 -4.06 -3.58
C GLY A 196 1.16 -4.62 -4.70
N CYS A 197 0.05 -3.95 -5.01
CA CYS A 197 -0.82 -4.37 -6.10
C CYS A 197 -0.06 -4.39 -7.43
N VAL A 198 -0.26 -5.45 -8.23
CA VAL A 198 0.36 -5.60 -9.57
C VAL A 198 -0.05 -4.45 -10.48
N ILE A 199 -1.37 -4.14 -10.51
CA ILE A 199 -1.90 -3.02 -11.27
C ILE A 199 -2.06 -1.83 -10.34
N CYS A 200 -1.07 -0.95 -10.33
CA CYS A 200 -1.11 0.24 -9.50
C CYS A 200 -0.79 1.50 -10.31
N PRO A 201 -1.64 2.53 -10.29
CA PRO A 201 -1.41 3.78 -11.05
C PRO A 201 -0.17 4.56 -10.58
N PHE A 202 0.48 4.13 -9.49
CA PHE A 202 1.75 4.70 -9.00
C PHE A 202 2.99 4.04 -9.59
N LEU A 203 2.85 2.90 -10.25
CA LEU A 203 3.96 2.29 -10.98
C LEU A 203 4.28 3.12 -12.22
N THR A 204 5.55 3.42 -12.42
CA THR A 204 6.04 4.21 -13.57
C THR A 204 7.43 3.74 -13.98
N GLY A 205 7.80 4.00 -15.24
CA GLY A 205 9.14 3.75 -15.75
C GLY A 205 9.58 2.30 -15.56
N ARG A 206 10.78 2.11 -15.01
CA ARG A 206 11.37 0.78 -14.79
C ARG A 206 10.47 -0.15 -13.98
N LYS A 207 9.94 0.31 -12.85
CA LYS A 207 9.07 -0.52 -11.99
C LYS A 207 7.80 -0.99 -12.69
N LEU A 208 7.22 -0.16 -13.54
CA LEU A 208 6.06 -0.56 -14.33
C LEU A 208 6.42 -1.68 -15.33
N ARG A 209 7.55 -1.54 -16.04
CA ARG A 209 8.03 -2.59 -16.97
C ARG A 209 8.31 -3.91 -16.25
N GLU A 210 9.03 -3.88 -15.11
CA GLU A 210 9.29 -5.06 -14.28
C GLU A 210 7.98 -5.78 -13.88
N HIS A 211 6.95 -5.02 -13.52
CA HIS A 211 5.63 -5.60 -13.21
C HIS A 211 4.92 -6.17 -14.44
N GLN A 212 5.00 -5.49 -15.60
CA GLN A 212 4.40 -5.98 -16.85
C GLN A 212 5.06 -7.29 -17.32
N GLU A 213 6.38 -7.37 -17.25
CA GLU A 213 7.15 -8.55 -17.59
C GLU A 213 6.88 -9.72 -16.63
N ARG A 214 6.81 -9.44 -15.33
CA ARG A 214 6.61 -10.47 -14.30
C ARG A 214 5.19 -11.02 -14.25
N TRP A 215 4.19 -10.17 -14.49
CA TRP A 215 2.76 -10.54 -14.42
C TRP A 215 1.97 -10.11 -15.68
N PRO A 216 2.33 -10.56 -16.87
CA PRO A 216 1.75 -10.07 -18.12
C PRO A 216 0.24 -10.34 -18.24
N THR A 217 -0.25 -11.42 -17.63
CA THR A 217 -1.68 -11.78 -17.66
C THR A 217 -2.54 -10.73 -16.94
N PHE A 218 -2.06 -10.15 -15.84
CA PHE A 218 -2.78 -9.06 -15.15
C PHE A 218 -2.93 -7.84 -16.05
N TYR A 219 -1.87 -7.47 -16.77
CA TYR A 219 -1.90 -6.31 -17.65
C TYR A 219 -2.77 -6.53 -18.89
N ARG A 220 -2.72 -7.72 -19.51
CA ARG A 220 -3.64 -8.08 -20.60
C ARG A 220 -5.11 -8.02 -20.14
N THR A 221 -5.41 -8.53 -18.95
CA THR A 221 -6.76 -8.48 -18.39
C THR A 221 -7.19 -7.04 -18.10
N PHE A 222 -6.26 -6.21 -17.61
CA PHE A 222 -6.50 -4.79 -17.37
C PHE A 222 -6.81 -4.04 -18.67
N GLU A 223 -6.00 -4.20 -19.70
CA GLU A 223 -6.21 -3.59 -21.01
C GLU A 223 -7.55 -4.02 -21.62
N HIS A 224 -7.87 -5.31 -21.52
CA HIS A 224 -9.18 -5.80 -21.97
C HIS A 224 -10.34 -5.13 -21.20
N ALA A 225 -10.22 -4.99 -19.88
CA ALA A 225 -11.24 -4.31 -19.08
C ALA A 225 -11.36 -2.82 -19.43
N VAL A 226 -10.24 -2.13 -19.69
CA VAL A 226 -10.22 -0.74 -20.16
C VAL A 226 -10.88 -0.61 -21.52
N ARG A 227 -10.58 -1.50 -22.48
CA ARG A 227 -11.20 -1.50 -23.80
C ARG A 227 -12.73 -1.67 -23.75
N ARG A 228 -13.21 -2.49 -22.82
CA ARG A 228 -14.67 -2.68 -22.61
C ARG A 228 -15.33 -1.49 -21.91
N TRP A 229 -14.59 -0.77 -21.10
CA TRP A 229 -15.10 0.41 -20.40
C TRP A 229 -15.13 1.65 -21.29
N PHE A 230 -14.13 1.84 -22.16
CA PHE A 230 -13.98 3.04 -22.97
C PHE A 230 -14.98 3.04 -24.13
N SER A 231 -15.75 4.14 -24.24
CA SER A 231 -16.70 4.36 -25.34
C SER A 231 -16.83 5.85 -25.64
N PRO A 232 -17.40 6.25 -26.79
CA PRO A 232 -17.70 7.66 -27.09
C PRO A 232 -18.56 8.31 -26.01
N GLU A 233 -19.54 7.59 -25.43
CA GLU A 233 -20.39 8.10 -24.36
C GLU A 233 -19.60 8.36 -23.09
N VAL A 234 -18.62 7.50 -22.75
CA VAL A 234 -17.71 7.70 -21.63
C VAL A 234 -16.84 8.93 -21.86
N TYR A 235 -16.32 9.12 -23.08
CA TYR A 235 -15.57 10.32 -23.43
C TYR A 235 -16.42 11.59 -23.23
N ASN A 236 -17.63 11.61 -23.77
CA ASN A 236 -18.53 12.77 -23.71
C ASN A 236 -18.95 13.15 -22.28
N ARG A 237 -18.97 12.17 -21.35
CA ARG A 237 -19.32 12.38 -19.94
C ARG A 237 -18.14 12.63 -19.03
N SER A 238 -16.91 12.50 -19.53
CA SER A 238 -15.71 12.58 -18.71
C SER A 238 -14.92 13.87 -18.93
N PRO A 239 -15.05 14.87 -18.06
CA PRO A 239 -14.26 16.10 -18.16
C PRO A 239 -12.73 15.84 -18.14
N MET A 240 -12.29 14.78 -17.46
CA MET A 240 -10.89 14.38 -17.44
C MET A 240 -10.39 13.95 -18.83
N LEU A 241 -11.15 13.08 -19.51
CA LEU A 241 -10.78 12.64 -20.87
C LEU A 241 -10.76 13.82 -21.85
N GLN A 242 -11.72 14.73 -21.73
CA GLN A 242 -11.79 15.96 -22.53
C GLN A 242 -10.61 16.89 -22.23
N ARG A 243 -10.31 17.13 -20.95
CA ARG A 243 -9.17 17.96 -20.52
C ARG A 243 -7.85 17.50 -21.10
N PHE A 244 -7.61 16.19 -21.15
CA PHE A 244 -6.37 15.61 -21.67
C PHE A 244 -6.47 15.19 -23.15
N ASN A 245 -7.60 15.50 -23.82
CA ASN A 245 -7.89 15.14 -25.22
C ASN A 245 -7.69 13.66 -25.52
N ILE A 246 -8.16 12.79 -24.59
CA ILE A 246 -8.03 11.33 -24.68
C ILE A 246 -9.28 10.79 -25.39
N ARG A 247 -9.23 10.64 -26.71
CA ARG A 247 -10.38 10.28 -27.57
C ARG A 247 -10.45 8.80 -27.90
N THR A 248 -9.35 8.05 -27.74
CA THR A 248 -9.29 6.62 -28.03
C THR A 248 -8.81 5.83 -26.83
N VAL A 249 -9.09 4.53 -26.83
CA VAL A 249 -8.64 3.64 -25.76
C VAL A 249 -7.12 3.51 -25.73
N GLU A 250 -6.47 3.57 -26.88
CA GLU A 250 -5.01 3.56 -27.00
C GLU A 250 -4.39 4.77 -26.33
N GLN A 251 -4.94 5.96 -26.56
CA GLN A 251 -4.52 7.19 -25.89
C GLN A 251 -4.76 7.11 -24.38
N TYR A 252 -5.85 6.46 -23.95
CA TYR A 252 -6.10 6.24 -22.52
C TYR A 252 -5.07 5.31 -21.89
N LEU A 253 -4.73 4.21 -22.55
CA LEU A 253 -3.72 3.27 -22.06
C LEU A 253 -2.33 3.92 -22.01
N GLU A 254 -1.96 4.68 -23.03
CA GLU A 254 -0.72 5.46 -23.04
C GLU A 254 -0.68 6.47 -21.89
N PHE A 255 -1.76 7.20 -21.66
CA PHE A 255 -1.89 8.12 -20.53
C PHE A 255 -1.76 7.38 -19.21
N TRP A 256 -2.43 6.23 -19.05
CA TRP A 256 -2.43 5.45 -17.83
C TRP A 256 -1.04 4.90 -17.50
N TYR A 257 -0.31 4.42 -18.49
CA TYR A 257 1.03 3.83 -18.31
C TYR A 257 2.15 4.86 -18.15
N GLY A 258 2.07 6.00 -18.77
CA GLY A 258 3.18 6.96 -18.82
C GLY A 258 2.86 8.33 -18.26
N ARG A 259 1.82 8.98 -18.76
CA ARG A 259 1.60 10.42 -18.59
C ARG A 259 0.93 10.86 -17.27
N GLN A 260 0.41 9.93 -16.47
CA GLN A 260 -0.24 10.30 -15.19
C GLN A 260 0.69 11.00 -14.21
N LYS A 261 1.97 10.64 -14.17
CA LYS A 261 2.95 11.28 -13.28
C LYS A 261 3.20 12.73 -13.69
N GLU A 262 3.24 13.00 -14.98
CA GLU A 262 3.43 14.33 -15.54
C GLU A 262 2.16 15.19 -15.40
N ALA A 263 1.01 14.58 -15.59
CA ALA A 263 -0.30 15.25 -15.46
C ALA A 263 -0.68 15.60 -14.00
N PHE A 264 -0.12 14.86 -13.03
CA PHE A 264 -0.41 15.04 -11.60
C PHE A 264 0.89 14.94 -10.76
N PRO A 265 1.82 15.90 -10.93
CA PRO A 265 3.15 15.84 -10.29
C PRO A 265 3.09 15.96 -8.76
N GLU A 266 2.06 16.60 -8.22
CA GLU A 266 1.85 16.80 -6.79
C GLU A 266 1.47 15.50 -6.05
N ILE A 267 1.12 14.43 -6.78
CA ILE A 267 0.68 13.16 -6.21
C ILE A 267 1.80 12.14 -6.25
N THR A 268 2.65 12.13 -5.23
CA THR A 268 3.87 11.33 -5.18
C THR A 268 3.76 10.04 -4.38
N ASP A 269 2.76 9.89 -3.48
CA ASP A 269 2.68 8.76 -2.55
C ASP A 269 1.37 7.96 -2.68
N CYS A 270 1.50 6.63 -2.76
CA CYS A 270 0.35 5.72 -2.86
C CYS A 270 -0.41 5.51 -1.54
N CYS A 271 0.17 5.88 -0.40
CA CYS A 271 -0.41 5.64 0.92
C CYS A 271 -1.11 6.87 1.51
N ARG A 272 -1.77 7.66 0.67
CA ARG A 272 -2.60 8.76 1.17
C ARG A 272 -3.75 8.20 2.02
N VAL A 273 -3.70 8.41 3.32
CA VAL A 273 -4.93 8.68 4.07
C VAL A 273 -5.41 10.03 3.55
N ILE A 274 -6.44 10.03 2.73
CA ILE A 274 -7.03 11.27 2.19
C ILE A 274 -7.65 11.96 3.40
N GLN A 275 -6.96 12.96 3.94
CA GLN A 275 -7.69 14.05 4.60
C GLN A 275 -8.39 14.83 3.49
N PRO A 276 -9.64 15.28 3.70
CA PRO A 276 -10.19 16.32 2.85
C PRO A 276 -9.17 17.47 2.84
N PHE A 277 -8.76 17.85 1.66
CA PHE A 277 -7.79 18.92 1.46
C PHE A 277 -8.42 20.22 1.96
N GLU A 278 -7.96 20.72 3.11
CA GLU A 278 -8.26 22.09 3.58
C GLU A 278 -7.46 23.12 2.78
N GLY A 279 -7.60 23.09 1.47
CA GLY A 279 -6.88 23.94 0.55
C GLY A 279 -7.30 23.68 -0.88
N GLY A 280 -8.39 24.25 -1.32
CA GLY A 280 -8.56 24.76 -2.65
C GLY A 280 -8.82 23.80 -3.81
N TYR A 281 -9.15 22.51 -3.62
CA TYR A 281 -9.86 21.77 -4.67
C TYR A 281 -11.36 21.79 -4.36
N ASP A 282 -12.09 22.49 -5.18
CA ASP A 282 -13.54 22.55 -5.12
C ASP A 282 -14.13 21.13 -5.09
N LYS A 283 -15.05 20.89 -4.15
CA LYS A 283 -15.79 19.62 -4.05
C LYS A 283 -16.48 19.23 -5.37
N SER A 284 -16.72 20.19 -6.26
CA SER A 284 -17.22 19.99 -7.61
C SER A 284 -16.25 19.16 -8.47
N GLN A 285 -14.94 19.28 -8.27
CA GLN A 285 -13.92 18.51 -9.02
C GLN A 285 -13.84 17.05 -8.57
N LEU A 286 -14.16 16.74 -7.31
CA LEU A 286 -14.27 15.36 -6.82
C LEU A 286 -15.60 14.70 -7.20
N ASN A 287 -16.66 15.47 -7.35
CA ASN A 287 -17.95 14.99 -7.87
C ASN A 287 -17.89 14.64 -9.37
N MET A 288 -16.91 15.17 -10.11
CA MET A 288 -16.62 14.79 -11.49
C MET A 288 -16.33 13.29 -11.67
N PHE A 289 -15.88 12.60 -10.60
CA PHE A 289 -15.56 11.16 -10.61
C PHE A 289 -16.61 10.28 -9.92
N ARG A 290 -17.67 10.87 -9.35
CA ARG A 290 -18.75 10.14 -8.66
C ARG A 290 -19.93 9.79 -9.57
N ASN A 291 -20.06 10.46 -10.71
CA ASN A 291 -21.19 10.32 -11.64
C ASN A 291 -20.81 9.63 -12.96
N ILE A 292 -19.74 8.84 -12.97
CA ILE A 292 -19.37 7.96 -14.09
C ILE A 292 -19.60 6.50 -13.70
#